data_590530f75614531d2f83d5cb8134d408
#
_entry.id   590530f75614531d2f83d5cb8134d408
#
_cell.length_a   1.000
_cell.length_b   1.000
_cell.length_c   1.000
_cell.angle_alpha   90.00
_cell.angle_beta   90.00
_cell.angle_gamma   90.00
#
_symmetry.space_group_name_H-M   'P 1'
#
loop_
_entity.id
_entity.type
_entity.pdbx_description
1 polymer ?
#
loop_
_entity_poly.entity_id
_entity_poly.type
_entity_poly.pdbx_seq_one_letter_code
_entity_poly.pdbx_strand_id
1 'polypeptide(L)'
;FGEFDSVEELNMTAEGLKAEGDLESLKILAVENGLDAADAEDYVDGIVTELASALMAAAGKIAVESKALGIDGIMSDWKDTVIEECAEDKAFCAAVRKKGKYLKEYMAKLIQYSFENKVPVSAEILKITKVKHNGKLENFNGPLYLGIPNRMEVRKIARKYYLGE
;
A
#
# COMPACT_ATOMS: atom_id res chain seq x y z
N PHE A 1 12.73 -13.11 -9.30
CA PHE A 1 13.92 -12.51 -8.63
C PHE A 1 13.85 -12.56 -7.10
N GLY A 2 12.71 -12.83 -6.54
CA GLY A 2 12.51 -12.82 -5.10
C GLY A 2 12.26 -11.43 -4.52
N GLU A 3 12.32 -11.33 -3.21
CA GLU A 3 12.02 -10.11 -2.46
C GLU A 3 13.30 -9.35 -2.10
N PHE A 4 13.32 -8.05 -2.36
CA PHE A 4 14.45 -7.18 -2.06
C PHE A 4 14.26 -6.48 -0.70
N ASP A 5 15.34 -6.29 0.03
CA ASP A 5 15.32 -5.60 1.33
C ASP A 5 15.42 -4.06 1.20
N SER A 6 15.90 -3.59 0.08
CA SER A 6 16.08 -2.16 -0.19
C SER A 6 16.01 -1.82 -1.67
N VAL A 7 15.88 -0.53 -1.99
CA VAL A 7 15.98 -0.04 -3.37
C VAL A 7 17.39 -0.22 -3.92
N GLU A 8 18.40 -0.17 -3.07
CA GLU A 8 19.80 -0.38 -3.44
C GLU A 8 20.02 -1.81 -3.97
N GLU A 9 19.46 -2.82 -3.30
CA GLU A 9 19.53 -4.21 -3.78
C GLU A 9 18.81 -4.39 -5.11
N LEU A 10 17.63 -3.77 -5.27
CA LEU A 10 16.90 -3.78 -6.54
C LEU A 10 17.74 -3.16 -7.66
N ASN A 11 18.32 -1.99 -7.42
CA ASN A 11 19.12 -1.28 -8.42
C ASN A 11 20.44 -2.00 -8.73
N MET A 12 21.08 -2.66 -7.75
CA MET A 12 22.27 -3.50 -7.99
C MET A 12 21.94 -4.68 -8.90
N THR A 13 20.79 -5.33 -8.70
CA THR A 13 20.34 -6.41 -9.57
C THR A 13 20.09 -5.89 -11.00
N ALA A 14 19.44 -4.74 -11.10
CA ALA A 14 19.19 -4.09 -12.39
C ALA A 14 20.50 -3.71 -13.12
N GLU A 15 21.49 -3.22 -12.39
CA GLU A 15 22.82 -2.89 -12.95
C GLU A 15 23.50 -4.14 -13.52
N GLY A 16 23.43 -5.26 -12.81
CA GLY A 16 23.97 -6.54 -13.29
C GLY A 16 23.31 -6.98 -14.59
N LEU A 17 21.98 -6.97 -14.66
CA LEU A 17 21.22 -7.34 -15.87
C LEU A 17 21.53 -6.41 -17.05
N LYS A 18 21.65 -5.10 -16.78
CA LYS A 18 22.03 -4.12 -17.81
C LYS A 18 23.44 -4.39 -18.33
N ALA A 19 24.40 -4.71 -17.47
CA ALA A 19 25.78 -5.03 -17.86
C ALA A 19 25.85 -6.31 -18.71
N GLU A 20 24.96 -7.27 -18.47
CA GLU A 20 24.84 -8.50 -19.26
C GLU A 20 24.09 -8.28 -20.59
N GLY A 21 23.44 -7.13 -20.76
CA GLY A 21 22.60 -6.82 -21.92
C GLY A 21 21.27 -7.55 -21.91
N ASP A 22 20.82 -8.04 -20.76
CA ASP A 22 19.58 -8.81 -20.60
C ASP A 22 18.38 -7.89 -20.34
N LEU A 23 17.90 -7.22 -21.38
CA LEU A 23 16.74 -6.33 -21.30
C LEU A 23 15.45 -7.07 -20.92
N GLU A 24 15.29 -8.30 -21.35
CA GLU A 24 14.07 -9.09 -21.05
C GLU A 24 13.96 -9.36 -19.56
N SER A 25 15.03 -9.86 -18.93
CA SER A 25 15.06 -10.06 -17.46
C SER A 25 14.92 -8.74 -16.71
N LEU A 26 15.46 -7.65 -17.23
CA LEU A 26 15.33 -6.32 -16.61
C LEU A 26 13.86 -5.83 -16.64
N LYS A 27 13.13 -6.05 -17.72
CA LYS A 27 11.69 -5.77 -17.80
C LYS A 27 10.88 -6.61 -16.82
N ILE A 28 11.21 -7.89 -16.70
CA ILE A 28 10.58 -8.79 -15.73
C ILE A 28 10.84 -8.28 -14.30
N LEU A 29 12.08 -7.92 -13.99
CA LEU A 29 12.45 -7.35 -12.70
C LEU A 29 11.61 -6.09 -12.37
N ALA A 30 11.49 -5.18 -13.32
CA ALA A 30 10.69 -3.97 -13.17
C ALA A 30 9.22 -4.32 -12.82
N VAL A 31 8.57 -5.12 -13.65
CA VAL A 31 7.16 -5.49 -13.49
C VAL A 31 6.90 -6.27 -12.17
N GLU A 32 7.77 -7.20 -11.81
CA GLU A 32 7.67 -7.94 -10.54
C GLU A 32 7.74 -7.02 -9.31
N ASN A 33 8.39 -5.87 -9.44
CA ASN A 33 8.53 -4.86 -8.39
C ASN A 33 7.55 -3.69 -8.52
N GLY A 34 6.51 -3.84 -9.36
CA GLY A 34 5.44 -2.85 -9.51
C GLY A 34 5.83 -1.60 -10.30
N LEU A 35 6.89 -1.69 -11.10
CA LEU A 35 7.33 -0.66 -12.04
C LEU A 35 6.80 -0.99 -13.44
N ASP A 36 6.86 -0.02 -14.35
CA ASP A 36 6.53 -0.26 -15.74
C ASP A 36 7.71 -0.86 -16.50
N ALA A 37 7.42 -1.66 -17.53
CA ALA A 37 8.45 -2.17 -18.42
C ALA A 37 9.23 -1.04 -19.12
N ALA A 38 8.58 0.09 -19.36
CA ALA A 38 9.19 1.29 -19.91
C ALA A 38 10.30 1.87 -19.01
N ASP A 39 10.18 1.73 -17.68
CA ASP A 39 11.24 2.17 -16.74
C ASP A 39 12.54 1.40 -17.01
N ALA A 40 12.45 0.12 -17.37
CA ALA A 40 13.61 -0.69 -17.75
C ALA A 40 14.25 -0.20 -19.06
N GLU A 41 13.45 0.20 -20.04
CA GLU A 41 13.92 0.75 -21.31
C GLU A 41 14.63 2.10 -21.08
N ASP A 42 14.01 3.01 -20.34
CA ASP A 42 14.60 4.31 -19.98
C ASP A 42 15.93 4.15 -19.24
N TYR A 43 16.03 3.16 -18.36
CA TYR A 43 17.27 2.85 -17.65
C TYR A 43 18.35 2.32 -18.59
N VAL A 44 18.03 1.42 -19.51
CA VAL A 44 18.99 0.90 -20.50
C VAL A 44 19.48 2.01 -21.42
N ASP A 45 18.57 2.86 -21.89
CA ASP A 45 18.85 3.98 -22.78
C ASP A 45 19.60 5.15 -22.11
N GLY A 46 19.78 5.06 -20.78
CA GLY A 46 20.51 6.09 -20.02
C GLY A 46 19.70 7.37 -19.78
N ILE A 47 18.38 7.34 -19.98
CA ILE A 47 17.48 8.45 -19.68
C ILE A 47 17.44 8.67 -18.16
N VAL A 48 17.48 7.58 -17.39
CA VAL A 48 17.59 7.58 -15.94
C VAL A 48 18.85 6.82 -15.50
N THR A 49 19.41 7.18 -14.35
CA THR A 49 20.65 6.60 -13.83
C THR A 49 20.46 5.34 -13.00
N GLU A 50 19.24 5.11 -12.51
CA GLU A 50 18.84 3.95 -11.71
C GLU A 50 17.50 3.43 -12.22
N LEU A 51 17.24 2.13 -12.02
CA LEU A 51 15.94 1.55 -12.40
C LEU A 51 14.80 2.17 -11.59
N ALA A 52 15.01 2.38 -10.30
CA ALA A 52 13.98 2.91 -9.40
C ALA A 52 14.55 3.88 -8.38
N SER A 53 13.79 4.94 -8.08
CA SER A 53 13.98 5.74 -6.88
C SER A 53 13.44 4.99 -5.65
N ALA A 54 13.80 5.46 -4.45
CA ALA A 54 13.27 4.90 -3.20
C ALA A 54 11.73 4.93 -3.17
N LEU A 55 11.13 6.03 -3.61
CA LEU A 55 9.68 6.17 -3.67
C LEU A 55 9.06 5.21 -4.70
N MET A 56 9.63 5.08 -5.88
CA MET A 56 9.15 4.13 -6.89
C MET A 56 9.20 2.69 -6.37
N ALA A 57 10.29 2.30 -5.71
CA ALA A 57 10.45 0.96 -5.17
C ALA A 57 9.45 0.66 -4.04
N ALA A 58 9.21 1.61 -3.15
CA ALA A 58 8.21 1.46 -2.07
C ALA A 58 6.78 1.44 -2.62
N ALA A 59 6.43 2.40 -3.48
CA ALA A 59 5.10 2.47 -4.11
C ALA A 59 4.83 1.24 -4.98
N GLY A 60 5.83 0.76 -5.71
CA GLY A 60 5.74 -0.46 -6.53
C GLY A 60 5.44 -1.69 -5.68
N LYS A 61 6.15 -1.87 -4.57
CA LYS A 61 5.87 -2.95 -3.61
C LYS A 61 4.42 -2.89 -3.10
N ILE A 62 3.96 -1.72 -2.68
CA ILE A 62 2.57 -1.52 -2.22
C ILE A 62 1.56 -1.82 -3.34
N ALA A 63 1.83 -1.42 -4.58
CA ALA A 63 0.97 -1.71 -5.72
C ALA A 63 0.84 -3.22 -5.99
N VAL A 64 1.94 -3.97 -5.96
CA VAL A 64 1.94 -5.43 -6.14
C VAL A 64 1.16 -6.12 -5.03
N GLU A 65 1.42 -5.76 -3.78
CA GLU A 65 0.73 -6.34 -2.62
C GLU A 65 -0.77 -5.99 -2.62
N SER A 66 -1.11 -4.75 -2.95
CA SER A 66 -2.50 -4.28 -3.06
C SER A 66 -3.29 -5.05 -4.11
N LYS A 67 -2.70 -5.27 -5.28
CA LYS A 67 -3.31 -6.04 -6.36
C LYS A 67 -3.54 -7.50 -5.94
N ALA A 68 -2.55 -8.12 -5.32
CA ALA A 68 -2.65 -9.50 -4.83
C ALA A 68 -3.73 -9.68 -3.75
N LEU A 69 -3.94 -8.66 -2.92
CA LEU A 69 -4.94 -8.66 -1.84
C LEU A 69 -6.34 -8.23 -2.31
N GLY A 70 -6.47 -7.70 -3.52
CA GLY A 70 -7.74 -7.14 -4.01
C GLY A 70 -8.22 -5.94 -3.19
N ILE A 71 -7.31 -5.06 -2.80
CA ILE A 71 -7.61 -3.88 -1.98
C ILE A 71 -8.55 -2.93 -2.73
N ASP A 72 -9.66 -2.56 -2.07
CA ASP A 72 -10.66 -1.64 -2.60
C ASP A 72 -11.36 -0.87 -1.47
N GLY A 73 -12.19 0.11 -1.81
CA GLY A 73 -12.96 0.92 -0.87
C GLY A 73 -12.07 1.69 0.10
N ILE A 74 -12.46 1.71 1.39
CA ILE A 74 -11.71 2.43 2.44
C ILE A 74 -10.27 1.92 2.61
N MET A 75 -10.03 0.64 2.34
CA MET A 75 -8.68 0.09 2.41
C MET A 75 -7.76 0.66 1.33
N SER A 76 -8.31 1.10 0.19
CA SER A 76 -7.55 1.83 -0.82
C SER A 76 -7.05 3.18 -0.29
N ASP A 77 -7.87 3.91 0.46
CA ASP A 77 -7.47 5.16 1.12
C ASP A 77 -6.38 4.90 2.17
N TRP A 78 -6.49 3.82 2.92
CA TRP A 78 -5.48 3.42 3.90
C TRP A 78 -4.14 3.06 3.24
N LYS A 79 -4.18 2.41 2.09
CA LYS A 79 -3.00 2.15 1.27
C LYS A 79 -2.37 3.45 0.76
N ASP A 80 -3.17 4.38 0.27
CA ASP A 80 -2.69 5.66 -0.25
C ASP A 80 -1.98 6.48 0.83
N THR A 81 -2.42 6.38 2.08
CA THR A 81 -1.73 7.00 3.23
C THR A 81 -0.29 6.52 3.36
N VAL A 82 -0.01 5.24 3.11
CA VAL A 82 1.37 4.70 3.13
C VAL A 82 2.22 5.36 2.04
N ILE A 83 1.68 5.51 0.84
CA ILE A 83 2.40 6.13 -0.28
C ILE A 83 2.65 7.63 -0.02
N GLU A 84 1.68 8.34 0.54
CA GLU A 84 1.82 9.74 0.95
C GLU A 84 2.94 9.90 1.99
N GLU A 85 2.99 9.05 3.01
CA GLU A 85 4.07 9.06 4.02
C GLU A 85 5.44 8.76 3.40
N CYS A 86 5.50 7.83 2.45
CA CYS A 86 6.73 7.54 1.71
C CYS A 86 7.28 8.78 0.98
N ALA A 87 6.41 9.61 0.43
CA ALA A 87 6.80 10.83 -0.28
C ALA A 87 7.36 11.91 0.66
N GLU A 88 6.90 11.93 1.92
CA GLU A 88 7.27 12.94 2.91
C GLU A 88 8.45 12.54 3.80
N ASP A 89 8.66 11.25 4.03
CA ASP A 89 9.65 10.73 4.98
C ASP A 89 10.49 9.60 4.35
N LYS A 90 11.76 9.89 4.10
CA LYS A 90 12.70 8.93 3.50
C LYS A 90 12.93 7.68 4.37
N ALA A 91 12.95 7.82 5.69
CA ALA A 91 13.12 6.69 6.59
C ALA A 91 11.89 5.77 6.57
N PHE A 92 10.70 6.35 6.53
CA PHE A 92 9.45 5.61 6.36
C PHE A 92 9.42 4.90 4.99
N CYS A 93 9.79 5.59 3.92
CA CYS A 93 9.88 5.02 2.57
C CYS A 93 10.79 3.77 2.54
N ALA A 94 11.99 3.87 3.12
CA ALA A 94 12.92 2.75 3.23
C ALA A 94 12.33 1.59 4.06
N ALA A 95 11.63 1.89 5.15
CA ALA A 95 10.98 0.89 5.99
C ALA A 95 9.86 0.14 5.26
N VAL A 96 9.08 0.83 4.44
CA VAL A 96 8.01 0.21 3.60
C VAL A 96 8.62 -0.77 2.59
N ARG A 97 9.76 -0.43 1.99
CA ARG A 97 10.41 -1.31 1.02
C ARG A 97 11.02 -2.56 1.64
N LYS A 98 11.31 -2.55 2.93
CA LYS A 98 11.95 -3.69 3.61
C LYS A 98 11.21 -5.01 3.42
N LYS A 99 11.98 -6.05 3.21
CA LYS A 99 11.55 -7.45 3.31
C LYS A 99 10.96 -7.72 4.70
N GLY A 100 9.90 -8.51 4.75
CA GLY A 100 9.24 -8.84 6.02
C GLY A 100 8.25 -7.78 6.53
N LYS A 101 8.05 -6.68 5.81
CA LYS A 101 7.00 -5.69 6.07
C LYS A 101 5.95 -5.80 4.97
N TYR A 102 4.71 -6.11 5.34
CA TYR A 102 3.64 -6.43 4.39
C TYR A 102 2.40 -5.59 4.61
N LEU A 103 1.81 -5.15 3.49
CA LEU A 103 0.56 -4.38 3.48
C LEU A 103 -0.57 -5.11 4.23
N LYS A 104 -0.68 -6.43 4.08
CA LYS A 104 -1.69 -7.24 4.77
C LYS A 104 -1.62 -7.13 6.30
N GLU A 105 -0.43 -7.03 6.87
CA GLU A 105 -0.24 -6.92 8.31
C GLU A 105 -0.64 -5.52 8.82
N TYR A 106 -0.29 -4.49 8.07
CA TYR A 106 -0.75 -3.12 8.35
C TYR A 106 -2.29 -3.03 8.27
N MET A 107 -2.89 -3.58 7.21
CA MET A 107 -4.35 -3.63 7.07
C MET A 107 -5.02 -4.37 8.22
N ALA A 108 -4.45 -5.48 8.67
CA ALA A 108 -4.95 -6.23 9.82
C ALA A 108 -4.97 -5.39 11.10
N LYS A 109 -3.96 -4.54 11.31
CA LYS A 109 -3.92 -3.61 12.46
C LYS A 109 -5.02 -2.55 12.41
N LEU A 110 -5.33 -2.04 11.22
CA LEU A 110 -6.44 -1.09 11.03
C LEU A 110 -7.80 -1.75 11.26
N ILE A 111 -7.98 -2.97 10.80
CA ILE A 111 -9.21 -3.75 11.05
C ILE A 111 -9.36 -4.01 12.55
N GLN A 112 -8.28 -4.43 13.23
CA GLN A 112 -8.29 -4.63 14.68
C GLN A 112 -8.66 -3.34 15.42
N TYR A 113 -8.07 -2.21 15.05
CA TYR A 113 -8.42 -0.89 15.61
C TYR A 113 -9.92 -0.61 15.46
N SER A 114 -10.48 -0.90 14.28
CA SER A 114 -11.89 -0.65 13.99
C SER A 114 -12.83 -1.43 14.90
N PHE A 115 -12.49 -2.66 15.28
CA PHE A 115 -13.26 -3.45 16.25
C PHE A 115 -13.08 -2.96 17.68
N GLU A 116 -11.87 -2.60 18.06
CA GLU A 116 -11.54 -2.20 19.45
C GLU A 116 -12.05 -0.80 19.79
N ASN A 117 -12.24 0.08 18.80
CA ASN A 117 -12.59 1.50 18.98
C ASN A 117 -13.95 1.86 18.41
N LYS A 118 -14.82 0.90 18.18
CA LYS A 118 -16.17 1.14 17.66
C LYS A 118 -17.03 1.89 18.70
N VAL A 119 -17.80 2.85 18.22
CA VAL A 119 -18.71 3.68 18.99
C VAL A 119 -20.14 3.57 18.45
N PRO A 120 -21.17 3.71 19.29
CA PRO A 120 -22.54 3.64 18.83
C PRO A 120 -22.90 4.85 17.96
N VAL A 121 -23.60 4.60 16.87
CA VAL A 121 -24.22 5.66 16.06
C VAL A 121 -25.50 6.12 16.75
N SER A 122 -25.75 7.43 16.75
CA SER A 122 -26.96 8.01 17.34
C SER A 122 -28.24 7.35 16.83
N ALA A 123 -29.16 7.01 17.74
CA ALA A 123 -30.45 6.45 17.40
C ALA A 123 -31.28 7.36 16.48
N GLU A 124 -31.13 8.68 16.61
CA GLU A 124 -31.80 9.67 15.75
C GLU A 124 -31.33 9.59 14.29
N ILE A 125 -30.05 9.26 14.07
CA ILE A 125 -29.50 9.01 12.73
C ILE A 125 -30.02 7.70 12.19
N LEU A 126 -30.03 6.63 12.99
CA LEU A 126 -30.45 5.30 12.57
C LEU A 126 -31.94 5.26 12.20
N LYS A 127 -32.81 6.02 12.89
CA LYS A 127 -34.25 6.10 12.59
C LYS A 127 -34.55 6.56 11.16
N ILE A 128 -33.70 7.37 10.57
CA ILE A 128 -33.87 7.88 9.21
C ILE A 128 -32.93 7.21 8.19
N THR A 129 -32.12 6.26 8.63
CA THR A 129 -31.21 5.52 7.76
C THR A 129 -31.99 4.45 7.00
N LYS A 130 -31.82 4.46 5.68
CA LYS A 130 -32.42 3.45 4.78
C LYS A 130 -31.32 2.56 4.23
N VAL A 131 -31.62 1.27 4.15
CA VAL A 131 -30.73 0.28 3.55
C VAL A 131 -31.49 -0.52 2.50
N LYS A 132 -30.79 -0.94 1.44
CA LYS A 132 -31.36 -1.85 0.45
C LYS A 132 -31.25 -3.29 0.95
N HIS A 133 -32.40 -3.96 0.96
CA HIS A 133 -32.50 -5.39 1.22
C HIS A 133 -33.38 -6.03 0.14
N ASN A 134 -32.85 -7.02 -0.59
CA ASN A 134 -33.54 -7.65 -1.71
C ASN A 134 -34.12 -6.66 -2.75
N GLY A 135 -33.36 -5.60 -3.06
CA GLY A 135 -33.75 -4.56 -4.02
C GLY A 135 -34.76 -3.52 -3.49
N LYS A 136 -35.23 -3.65 -2.25
CA LYS A 136 -36.14 -2.71 -1.60
C LYS A 136 -35.41 -1.86 -0.56
N LEU A 137 -35.75 -0.55 -0.51
CA LEU A 137 -35.32 0.34 0.56
C LEU A 137 -36.15 0.08 1.82
N GLU A 138 -35.49 -0.28 2.89
CA GLU A 138 -36.09 -0.53 4.21
C GLU A 138 -35.44 0.34 5.27
N ASN A 139 -36.15 0.59 6.37
CA ASN A 139 -35.57 1.26 7.52
C ASN A 139 -34.50 0.35 8.16
N PHE A 140 -33.37 0.95 8.52
CA PHE A 140 -32.35 0.25 9.27
C PHE A 140 -32.86 -0.07 10.69
N ASN A 141 -32.77 -1.33 11.08
CA ASN A 141 -33.08 -1.81 12.43
C ASN A 141 -31.76 -2.16 13.10
N GLY A 142 -31.35 -1.35 14.04
CA GLY A 142 -30.09 -1.63 14.66
C GLY A 142 -30.10 -1.35 16.11
N PRO A 143 -29.03 -1.66 16.87
CA PRO A 143 -27.90 -0.72 16.97
C PRO A 143 -26.86 -0.89 15.88
N LEU A 144 -26.09 0.18 15.61
CA LEU A 144 -24.93 0.18 14.75
C LEU A 144 -23.75 0.82 15.47
N TYR A 145 -22.62 0.16 15.37
CA TYR A 145 -21.33 0.64 15.92
C TYR A 145 -20.33 0.81 14.79
N LEU A 146 -19.63 1.93 14.76
CA LEU A 146 -18.58 2.22 13.79
C LEU A 146 -17.28 2.53 14.52
N GLY A 147 -16.18 2.01 14.01
CA GLY A 147 -14.85 2.21 14.59
C GLY A 147 -13.80 2.51 13.53
N ILE A 148 -14.20 3.03 12.38
CA ILE A 148 -13.28 3.34 11.27
C ILE A 148 -12.28 4.40 11.76
N PRO A 149 -10.95 4.13 11.66
CA PRO A 149 -9.95 5.09 12.09
C PRO A 149 -9.99 6.34 11.20
N ASN A 150 -9.82 7.51 11.82
CA ASN A 150 -9.64 8.74 11.08
C ASN A 150 -8.23 8.79 10.46
N ARG A 151 -7.99 9.79 9.60
CA ARG A 151 -6.73 9.94 8.88
C ARG A 151 -5.50 9.98 9.81
N MET A 152 -5.61 10.64 10.95
CA MET A 152 -4.53 10.76 11.93
C MET A 152 -4.20 9.41 12.56
N GLU A 153 -5.19 8.62 12.92
CA GLU A 153 -5.00 7.27 13.47
C GLU A 153 -4.44 6.30 12.43
N VAL A 154 -4.92 6.38 11.19
CA VAL A 154 -4.38 5.57 10.07
C VAL A 154 -2.88 5.84 9.90
N ARG A 155 -2.48 7.10 9.86
CA ARG A 155 -1.08 7.52 9.76
C ARG A 155 -0.24 7.02 10.93
N LYS A 156 -0.73 7.15 12.13
CA LYS A 156 -0.07 6.69 13.36
C LYS A 156 0.14 5.16 13.35
N ILE A 157 -0.85 4.40 12.92
CA ILE A 157 -0.77 2.95 12.81
C ILE A 157 0.22 2.55 11.73
N ALA A 158 0.23 3.23 10.58
CA ALA A 158 1.20 3.02 9.51
C ALA A 158 2.64 3.20 10.01
N ARG A 159 2.91 4.33 10.68
CA ARG A 159 4.25 4.63 11.21
C ARG A 159 4.68 3.63 12.27
N LYS A 160 3.79 3.25 13.17
CA LYS A 160 4.09 2.23 14.17
C LYS A 160 4.43 0.88 13.56
N TYR A 161 3.67 0.46 12.57
CA TYR A 161 3.91 -0.83 11.92
C TYR A 161 5.21 -0.83 11.10
N TYR A 162 5.41 0.14 10.21
CA TYR A 162 6.57 0.15 9.32
C TYR A 162 7.86 0.60 10.01
N LEU A 163 7.82 1.64 10.85
CA LEU A 163 8.99 2.18 11.55
C LEU A 163 9.18 1.65 12.96
N GLY A 164 8.12 1.17 13.62
CA GLY A 164 8.16 0.79 15.03
C GLY A 164 8.05 1.97 16.01
N GLU A 165 7.50 3.10 15.57
CA GLU A 165 7.27 4.29 16.41
C GLU A 165 6.11 4.12 17.41
#